data_28c1a257c0e374acc17f987db912acee
#
_entry.id   28c1a257c0e374acc17f987db912acee
#
_cell.length_a   1.000
_cell.length_b   1.000
_cell.length_c   1.000
_cell.angle_alpha   90.00
_cell.angle_beta   90.00
_cell.angle_gamma   90.00
#
_symmetry.space_group_name_H-M   'P 1'
#
loop_
_entity.id
_entity.type
_entity.pdbx_description
1 polymer ?
#
loop_
_entity_poly.entity_id
_entity_poly.type
_entity_poly.pdbx_seq_one_letter_code
_entity_poly.pdbx_strand_id
1 'polypeptide(L)'
;MSPQLIELPDYRMEEKNRGVYHAFNPLKAFLDLTKCHLAISLHNPFPGERIELMPMEKGFPLEETIDLIKEYDFTGQRRVSFEYIMFDRVNDTKKHADALVRMLKGLECRMNLIRFHAIPDSPLAPSPMPVIEAFKERLNGAGLMTTLRASRGEDIFAACGMLAGKK
;
A
#
# COMPACT_ATOMS: atom_id res chain seq x y z
N MET A 1 30.13 -14.71 -7.21
CA MET A 1 29.17 -15.27 -6.25
C MET A 1 27.83 -15.30 -6.94
N SER A 2 27.36 -16.49 -7.32
CA SER A 2 26.04 -16.65 -7.96
C SER A 2 24.95 -16.42 -6.91
N PRO A 3 23.83 -15.72 -7.26
CA PRO A 3 22.70 -15.60 -6.34
C PRO A 3 22.13 -17.01 -6.09
N GLN A 4 22.09 -17.43 -4.84
CA GLN A 4 21.36 -18.63 -4.47
C GLN A 4 19.87 -18.38 -4.71
N LEU A 5 19.30 -19.13 -5.66
CA LEU A 5 17.86 -19.23 -5.82
C LEU A 5 17.29 -19.81 -4.52
N ILE A 6 16.45 -19.04 -3.83
CA ILE A 6 15.65 -19.57 -2.73
C ILE A 6 14.59 -20.45 -3.40
N GLU A 7 14.72 -21.76 -3.29
CA GLU A 7 13.67 -22.69 -3.70
C GLU A 7 12.48 -22.47 -2.75
N LEU A 8 11.41 -21.90 -3.30
CA LEU A 8 10.12 -21.85 -2.60
C LEU A 8 9.56 -23.27 -2.54
N PRO A 9 9.00 -23.68 -1.39
CA PRO A 9 8.38 -25.02 -1.27
C PRO A 9 7.32 -25.22 -2.37
N ASP A 10 7.28 -26.42 -2.95
CA ASP A 10 6.36 -26.81 -4.02
C ASP A 10 4.91 -26.79 -3.49
N TYR A 11 4.13 -25.77 -3.88
CA TYR A 11 2.73 -25.61 -3.49
C TYR A 11 1.80 -26.41 -4.39
N ARG A 12 1.95 -27.73 -4.40
CA ARG A 12 0.87 -28.59 -4.89
C ARG A 12 -0.17 -28.73 -3.78
N MET A 13 -1.34 -28.16 -4.02
CA MET A 13 -2.51 -28.36 -3.18
C MET A 13 -2.89 -29.85 -3.17
N GLU A 14 -2.47 -30.58 -2.15
CA GLU A 14 -3.07 -31.87 -1.88
C GLU A 14 -4.44 -31.68 -1.23
N GLU A 15 -5.48 -32.08 -1.93
CA GLU A 15 -6.90 -31.99 -1.56
C GLU A 15 -7.32 -32.87 -0.37
N LYS A 16 -6.41 -33.34 0.47
CA LYS A 16 -6.70 -34.30 1.53
C LYS A 16 -6.28 -33.86 2.92
N ASN A 17 -6.82 -32.72 3.42
CA ASN A 17 -6.97 -32.55 4.88
C ASN A 17 -7.86 -31.34 5.18
N ARG A 18 -9.16 -31.54 5.31
CA ARG A 18 -10.08 -30.58 5.93
C ARG A 18 -9.83 -30.57 7.44
N GLY A 19 -8.97 -29.73 7.91
CA GLY A 19 -8.75 -29.53 9.34
C GLY A 19 -7.38 -28.94 9.63
N VAL A 20 -7.36 -27.64 9.91
CA VAL A 20 -6.18 -26.84 10.25
C VAL A 20 -5.33 -26.45 9.04
N TYR A 21 -5.88 -25.58 8.19
CA TYR A 21 -5.05 -24.77 7.33
C TYR A 21 -4.32 -23.74 8.22
N HIS A 22 -3.06 -23.99 8.54
CA HIS A 22 -2.14 -22.88 8.73
C HIS A 22 -1.95 -22.28 7.35
N ALA A 23 -2.86 -21.35 6.98
CA ALA A 23 -2.79 -20.70 5.70
C ALA A 23 -1.40 -20.06 5.60
N PHE A 24 -0.65 -20.46 4.59
CA PHE A 24 0.63 -19.83 4.29
C PHE A 24 0.36 -18.34 4.08
N ASN A 25 0.92 -17.51 4.96
CA ASN A 25 0.86 -16.08 4.83
C ASN A 25 2.15 -15.61 4.14
N PRO A 26 2.09 -15.24 2.85
CA PRO A 26 3.28 -14.85 2.10
C PRO A 26 3.95 -13.61 2.69
N LEU A 27 3.19 -12.72 3.33
CA LEU A 27 3.74 -11.55 4.00
C LEU A 27 4.56 -11.95 5.23
N LYS A 28 4.05 -12.89 6.04
CA LYS A 28 4.80 -13.41 7.19
C LYS A 28 6.11 -14.04 6.74
N ALA A 29 6.07 -14.90 5.73
CA ALA A 29 7.27 -15.51 5.18
C ALA A 29 8.26 -14.46 4.64
N PHE A 30 7.79 -13.42 3.95
CA PHE A 30 8.63 -12.32 3.49
C PHE A 30 9.32 -11.61 4.67
N LEU A 31 8.59 -11.30 5.73
CA LEU A 31 9.11 -10.60 6.91
C LEU A 31 10.13 -11.46 7.68
N ASP A 32 9.87 -12.76 7.81
CA ASP A 32 10.75 -13.70 8.52
C ASP A 32 12.05 -13.98 7.75
N LEU A 33 11.95 -14.12 6.43
CA LEU A 33 13.07 -14.58 5.60
C LEU A 33 13.90 -13.45 4.99
N THR A 34 13.41 -12.22 4.97
CA THR A 34 14.09 -11.12 4.31
C THR A 34 14.24 -9.91 5.23
N LYS A 35 15.26 -9.09 4.93
CA LYS A 35 15.40 -7.73 5.48
C LYS A 35 15.07 -6.66 4.44
N CYS A 36 14.40 -7.03 3.38
CA CYS A 36 14.04 -6.12 2.29
C CYS A 36 13.02 -5.07 2.73
N HIS A 37 13.00 -3.94 2.03
CA HIS A 37 12.00 -2.91 2.21
C HIS A 37 10.63 -3.42 1.75
N LEU A 38 9.62 -3.23 2.58
CA LEU A 38 8.22 -3.56 2.29
C LEU A 38 7.47 -2.28 1.89
N ALA A 39 6.91 -2.26 0.70
CA ALA A 39 6.01 -1.21 0.23
C ALA A 39 4.61 -1.80 0.02
N ILE A 40 3.60 -1.19 0.64
CA ILE A 40 2.22 -1.67 0.63
C ILE A 40 1.32 -0.65 -0.02
N SER A 41 0.59 -1.06 -1.05
CA SER A 41 -0.48 -0.26 -1.65
C SER A 41 -1.67 -0.19 -0.70
N LEU A 42 -1.85 0.95 -0.04
CA LEU A 42 -2.94 1.16 0.91
C LEU A 42 -4.16 1.78 0.24
N HIS A 43 -4.00 2.94 -0.38
CA HIS A 43 -4.95 3.72 -1.20
C HIS A 43 -6.29 4.11 -0.57
N ASN A 44 -6.78 3.43 0.45
CA ASN A 44 -7.94 3.81 1.25
C ASN A 44 -7.93 3.10 2.61
N PRO A 45 -8.17 3.81 3.74
CA PRO A 45 -8.19 3.20 5.07
C PRO A 45 -9.51 2.49 5.42
N PHE A 46 -10.56 2.65 4.61
CA PHE A 46 -11.87 2.05 4.86
C PHE A 46 -12.06 0.82 3.96
N PRO A 47 -12.22 -0.40 4.53
CA PRO A 47 -12.31 -1.63 3.74
C PRO A 47 -13.41 -1.60 2.68
N GLY A 48 -14.60 -1.06 3.01
CA GLY A 48 -15.71 -0.95 2.07
C GLY A 48 -15.43 -0.05 0.87
N GLU A 49 -14.70 1.04 1.07
CA GLU A 49 -14.28 1.93 -0.02
C GLU A 49 -13.04 1.37 -0.74
N ARG A 50 -12.13 0.71 0.00
CA ARG A 50 -10.92 0.13 -0.55
C ARG A 50 -11.19 -0.99 -1.53
N ILE A 51 -12.23 -1.78 -1.29
CA ILE A 51 -12.61 -2.91 -2.16
C ILE A 51 -13.00 -2.45 -3.57
N GLU A 52 -13.54 -1.23 -3.71
CA GLU A 52 -13.88 -0.63 -5.01
C GLU A 52 -12.62 -0.23 -5.79
N LEU A 53 -11.56 0.18 -5.09
CA LEU A 53 -10.27 0.54 -5.69
C LEU A 53 -9.36 -0.68 -5.87
N MET A 54 -9.44 -1.63 -4.94
CA MET A 54 -8.54 -2.79 -4.83
C MET A 54 -9.34 -4.04 -4.45
N PRO A 55 -9.89 -4.79 -5.40
CA PRO A 55 -10.69 -5.99 -5.13
C PRO A 55 -9.96 -7.08 -4.33
N MET A 56 -8.62 -7.05 -4.30
CA MET A 56 -7.80 -7.96 -3.49
C MET A 56 -8.02 -7.81 -1.98
N GLU A 57 -8.66 -6.72 -1.51
CA GLU A 57 -9.07 -6.53 -0.12
C GLU A 57 -9.92 -7.70 0.41
N LYS A 58 -10.69 -8.36 -0.46
CA LYS A 58 -11.51 -9.54 -0.10
C LYS A 58 -10.67 -10.74 0.35
N GLY A 59 -9.50 -10.91 -0.23
CA GLY A 59 -8.62 -12.05 0.07
C GLY A 59 -7.49 -11.70 1.07
N PHE A 60 -7.13 -10.41 1.14
CA PHE A 60 -6.06 -9.90 1.99
C PHE A 60 -6.49 -8.58 2.63
N PRO A 61 -7.29 -8.63 3.71
CA PRO A 61 -7.75 -7.45 4.41
C PRO A 61 -6.60 -6.59 4.91
N LEU A 62 -6.70 -5.28 4.71
CA LEU A 62 -5.65 -4.34 5.11
C LEU A 62 -5.42 -4.36 6.62
N GLU A 63 -6.48 -4.47 7.42
CA GLU A 63 -6.40 -4.52 8.88
C GLU A 63 -5.55 -5.71 9.35
N GLU A 64 -5.81 -6.91 8.82
CA GLU A 64 -5.03 -8.11 9.13
C GLU A 64 -3.56 -7.97 8.70
N THR A 65 -3.34 -7.33 7.54
CA THR A 65 -2.00 -7.03 7.04
C THR A 65 -1.24 -6.10 8.00
N ILE A 66 -1.88 -5.04 8.48
CA ILE A 66 -1.28 -4.08 9.40
C ILE A 66 -1.04 -4.71 10.78
N ASP A 67 -1.97 -5.50 11.28
CA ASP A 67 -1.83 -6.19 12.57
C ASP A 67 -0.66 -7.17 12.53
N LEU A 68 -0.52 -7.94 11.45
CA LEU A 68 0.64 -8.80 11.25
C LEU A 68 1.95 -8.01 11.21
N ILE A 69 2.00 -6.87 10.52
CA ILE A 69 3.20 -6.02 10.48
C ILE A 69 3.56 -5.50 11.87
N LYS A 70 2.57 -5.15 12.68
CA LYS A 70 2.78 -4.67 14.06
C LYS A 70 3.36 -5.73 15.03
N GLU A 71 3.31 -7.00 14.68
CA GLU A 71 3.98 -8.07 15.43
C GLU A 71 5.51 -8.01 15.30
N TYR A 72 6.04 -7.27 14.31
CA TYR A 72 7.47 -7.15 14.03
C TYR A 72 8.04 -5.84 14.56
N ASP A 73 9.25 -5.90 15.10
CA ASP A 73 10.00 -4.72 15.50
C ASP A 73 10.77 -4.14 14.31
N PHE A 74 10.38 -2.93 13.91
CA PHE A 74 11.05 -2.15 12.87
C PHE A 74 11.80 -0.93 13.41
N THR A 75 11.99 -0.83 14.73
CA THR A 75 12.61 0.32 15.38
C THR A 75 13.99 0.62 14.76
N GLY A 76 14.19 1.86 14.35
CA GLY A 76 15.41 2.31 13.67
C GLY A 76 15.56 1.79 12.23
N GLN A 77 14.60 1.05 11.70
CA GLN A 77 14.62 0.49 10.34
C GLN A 77 13.62 1.23 9.44
N ARG A 78 14.08 1.71 8.30
CA ARG A 78 13.19 2.33 7.30
C ARG A 78 12.63 1.28 6.33
N ARG A 79 12.07 0.20 6.88
CA ARG A 79 11.69 -0.97 6.08
C ARG A 79 10.25 -0.95 5.59
N VAL A 80 9.35 -0.20 6.23
CA VAL A 80 7.92 -0.21 5.89
C VAL A 80 7.50 1.12 5.31
N SER A 81 6.88 1.09 4.16
CA SER A 81 6.19 2.23 3.56
C SER A 81 4.83 1.86 3.01
N PHE A 82 3.94 2.83 3.02
CA PHE A 82 2.61 2.73 2.43
C PHE A 82 2.50 3.66 1.24
N GLU A 83 2.00 3.15 0.13
CA GLU A 83 1.74 3.91 -1.07
C GLU A 83 0.25 4.33 -1.10
N TYR A 84 0.00 5.60 -1.37
CA TYR A 84 -1.35 6.16 -1.34
C TYR A 84 -1.58 7.07 -2.54
N ILE A 85 -2.26 6.55 -3.56
CA ILE A 85 -2.68 7.33 -4.72
C ILE A 85 -3.89 8.17 -4.31
N MET A 86 -3.84 9.48 -4.60
CA MET A 86 -4.89 10.42 -4.21
C MET A 86 -5.85 10.67 -5.36
N PHE A 87 -7.12 10.35 -5.12
CA PHE A 87 -8.23 10.56 -6.05
C PHE A 87 -9.19 11.60 -5.51
N ASP A 88 -9.53 12.59 -6.33
CA ASP A 88 -10.43 13.68 -5.95
C ASP A 88 -11.77 13.15 -5.42
N ARG A 89 -12.14 13.60 -4.21
CA ARG A 89 -13.40 13.26 -3.50
C ARG A 89 -13.63 11.77 -3.24
N VAL A 90 -12.62 10.94 -3.44
CA VAL A 90 -12.72 9.49 -3.19
C VAL A 90 -12.01 9.13 -1.91
N ASN A 91 -10.73 9.50 -1.78
CA ASN A 91 -9.90 9.10 -0.64
C ASN A 91 -9.05 10.24 -0.06
N ASP A 92 -9.31 11.48 -0.44
CA ASP A 92 -8.50 12.66 -0.14
C ASP A 92 -9.07 13.57 0.96
N THR A 93 -10.10 13.12 1.69
CA THR A 93 -10.76 13.91 2.72
C THR A 93 -10.04 13.85 4.07
N LYS A 94 -10.32 14.84 4.94
CA LYS A 94 -9.85 14.86 6.32
C LYS A 94 -10.17 13.56 7.07
N LYS A 95 -11.35 12.97 6.84
CA LYS A 95 -11.78 11.69 7.43
C LYS A 95 -10.80 10.58 7.10
N HIS A 96 -10.32 10.51 5.84
CA HIS A 96 -9.33 9.53 5.41
C HIS A 96 -7.98 9.75 6.09
N ALA A 97 -7.48 10.99 6.14
CA ALA A 97 -6.24 11.30 6.84
C ALA A 97 -6.28 10.90 8.32
N ASP A 98 -7.38 11.22 9.02
CA ASP A 98 -7.55 10.86 10.43
C ASP A 98 -7.64 9.34 10.65
N ALA A 99 -8.24 8.62 9.71
CA ALA A 99 -8.29 7.17 9.76
C ALA A 99 -6.91 6.55 9.55
N LEU A 100 -6.10 7.06 8.61
CA LEU A 100 -4.73 6.62 8.40
C LEU A 100 -3.86 6.83 9.64
N VAL A 101 -3.96 7.99 10.30
CA VAL A 101 -3.23 8.27 11.53
C VAL A 101 -3.59 7.26 12.62
N ARG A 102 -4.88 6.95 12.80
CA ARG A 102 -5.31 5.96 13.80
C ARG A 102 -4.85 4.54 13.46
N MET A 103 -4.98 4.15 12.21
CA MET A 103 -4.65 2.81 11.70
C MET A 103 -3.15 2.50 11.85
N LEU A 104 -2.30 3.46 11.53
CA LEU A 104 -0.84 3.31 11.53
C LEU A 104 -0.18 3.74 12.83
N LYS A 105 -0.96 4.12 13.84
CA LYS A 105 -0.44 4.52 15.15
C LYS A 105 0.42 3.41 15.76
N GLY A 106 1.62 3.79 16.22
CA GLY A 106 2.56 2.85 16.85
C GLY A 106 3.42 2.03 15.88
N LEU A 107 3.20 2.17 14.57
CA LEU A 107 4.03 1.54 13.56
C LEU A 107 5.06 2.55 13.02
N GLU A 108 6.35 2.21 13.08
CA GLU A 108 7.41 3.01 12.47
C GLU A 108 7.40 2.79 10.95
N CYS A 109 6.74 3.68 10.22
CA CYS A 109 6.54 3.57 8.80
C CYS A 109 6.57 4.95 8.10
N ARG A 110 6.49 4.93 6.78
CA ARG A 110 6.36 6.12 5.94
C ARG A 110 5.13 6.04 5.06
N MET A 111 4.55 7.20 4.77
CA MET A 111 3.48 7.33 3.79
C MET A 111 4.02 8.05 2.55
N ASN A 112 3.86 7.44 1.39
CA ASN A 112 4.18 8.06 0.10
C ASN A 112 2.87 8.40 -0.61
N LEU A 113 2.53 9.68 -0.64
CA LEU A 113 1.41 10.17 -1.44
C LEU A 113 1.82 10.20 -2.91
N ILE A 114 0.94 9.74 -3.76
CA ILE A 114 1.13 9.71 -5.21
C ILE A 114 -0.02 10.50 -5.83
N ARG A 115 0.32 11.53 -6.61
CA ARG A 115 -0.69 12.20 -7.40
C ARG A 115 -1.17 11.27 -8.51
N PHE A 116 -2.49 11.08 -8.60
CA PHE A 116 -3.07 10.33 -9.71
C PHE A 116 -2.89 11.09 -11.02
N HIS A 117 -2.55 10.37 -12.08
CA HIS A 117 -2.56 10.89 -13.44
C HIS A 117 -3.78 10.34 -14.16
N ALA A 118 -4.64 11.25 -14.60
CA ALA A 118 -5.84 10.84 -15.32
C ALA A 118 -5.46 10.03 -16.57
N ILE A 119 -6.04 8.85 -16.68
CA ILE A 119 -5.96 7.99 -17.86
C ILE A 119 -7.26 8.15 -18.66
N PRO A 120 -7.21 8.07 -20.01
CA PRO A 120 -8.41 8.07 -20.82
C PRO A 120 -9.44 7.07 -20.29
N ASP A 121 -10.70 7.44 -20.31
CA ASP A 121 -11.85 6.60 -19.89
C ASP A 121 -11.89 6.22 -18.40
N SER A 122 -11.01 6.76 -17.55
CA SER A 122 -11.09 6.56 -16.10
C SER A 122 -12.16 7.48 -15.48
N PRO A 123 -13.05 6.95 -14.61
CA PRO A 123 -13.98 7.77 -13.85
C PRO A 123 -13.30 8.53 -12.70
N LEU A 124 -12.02 8.23 -12.42
CA LEU A 124 -11.26 8.82 -11.32
C LEU A 124 -10.54 10.08 -11.80
N ALA A 125 -10.53 11.10 -10.94
CA ALA A 125 -9.84 12.36 -11.17
C ALA A 125 -8.68 12.56 -10.17
N PRO A 126 -7.62 13.30 -10.55
CA PRO A 126 -6.55 13.63 -9.62
C PRO A 126 -7.01 14.63 -8.56
N SER A 127 -6.63 14.41 -7.32
CA SER A 127 -6.84 15.40 -6.25
C SER A 127 -6.13 16.72 -6.59
N PRO A 128 -6.75 17.88 -6.31
CA PRO A 128 -6.09 19.17 -6.45
C PRO A 128 -4.86 19.29 -5.56
N MET A 129 -3.81 19.96 -6.04
CA MET A 129 -2.56 20.12 -5.28
C MET A 129 -2.76 20.71 -3.88
N PRO A 130 -3.59 21.75 -3.66
CA PRO A 130 -3.86 22.25 -2.31
C PRO A 130 -4.45 21.19 -1.37
N VAL A 131 -5.28 20.29 -1.88
CA VAL A 131 -5.85 19.17 -1.10
C VAL A 131 -4.77 18.18 -0.73
N ILE A 132 -3.89 17.82 -1.67
CA ILE A 132 -2.75 16.92 -1.43
C ILE A 132 -1.81 17.50 -0.37
N GLU A 133 -1.46 18.78 -0.47
CA GLU A 133 -0.58 19.44 0.51
C GLU A 133 -1.22 19.50 1.90
N ALA A 134 -2.49 19.88 2.01
CA ALA A 134 -3.21 19.90 3.28
C ALA A 134 -3.31 18.50 3.90
N PHE A 135 -3.52 17.47 3.08
CA PHE A 135 -3.54 16.08 3.52
C PHE A 135 -2.18 15.64 4.05
N LYS A 136 -1.10 15.94 3.32
CA LYS A 136 0.29 15.68 3.72
C LYS A 136 0.64 16.38 5.04
N GLU A 137 0.33 17.67 5.16
CA GLU A 137 0.58 18.44 6.37
C GLU A 137 -0.14 17.85 7.58
N ARG A 138 -1.39 17.41 7.40
CA ARG A 138 -2.17 16.79 8.46
C ARG A 138 -1.54 15.48 8.94
N LEU A 139 -1.08 14.63 8.05
CA LEU A 139 -0.41 13.37 8.39
C LEU A 139 0.92 13.63 9.11
N ASN A 140 1.74 14.55 8.58
CA ASN A 140 3.01 14.93 9.20
C ASN A 140 2.81 15.57 10.58
N GLY A 141 1.82 16.45 10.72
CA GLY A 141 1.46 17.07 11.99
C GLY A 141 1.01 16.08 13.06
N ALA A 142 0.49 14.93 12.64
CA ALA A 142 0.13 13.82 13.51
C ALA A 142 1.28 12.81 13.75
N GLY A 143 2.48 13.08 13.23
CA GLY A 143 3.66 12.24 13.43
C GLY A 143 3.83 11.10 12.40
N LEU A 144 2.96 11.00 11.41
CA LEU A 144 3.12 10.04 10.31
C LEU A 144 3.97 10.65 9.19
N MET A 145 5.23 10.25 9.10
CA MET A 145 6.17 10.76 8.12
C MET A 145 5.63 10.56 6.69
N THR A 146 5.26 11.66 6.04
CA THR A 146 4.57 11.63 4.75
C THR A 146 5.31 12.46 3.71
N THR A 147 5.54 11.87 2.54
CA THR A 147 6.14 12.54 1.37
C THR A 147 5.18 12.52 0.20
N LEU A 148 5.25 13.56 -0.64
CA LEU A 148 4.63 13.53 -1.96
C LEU A 148 5.68 13.06 -2.96
N ARG A 149 5.39 11.95 -3.63
CA ARG A 149 6.28 11.39 -4.65
C ARG A 149 6.26 12.30 -5.87
N ALA A 150 7.44 12.73 -6.29
CA ALA A 150 7.57 13.47 -7.53
C ALA A 150 7.16 12.58 -8.72
N SER A 151 6.25 13.07 -9.51
CA SER A 151 5.89 12.44 -10.78
C SER A 151 7.04 12.63 -11.78
N ARG A 152 7.45 11.53 -12.40
CA ARG A 152 8.43 11.56 -13.48
C ARG A 152 7.81 10.89 -14.70
N GLY A 153 8.07 11.47 -15.89
CA GLY A 153 7.61 10.89 -17.16
C GLY A 153 6.16 11.24 -17.51
N GLU A 154 5.58 12.29 -16.93
CA GLU A 154 4.26 12.79 -17.34
C GLU A 154 4.26 13.28 -18.78
N ASP A 155 5.31 13.96 -19.17
CA ASP A 155 5.53 14.55 -20.50
C ASP A 155 5.63 13.51 -21.62
N ILE A 156 6.03 12.29 -21.29
CA ILE A 156 6.15 11.18 -22.23
C ILE A 156 5.13 10.04 -21.99
N PHE A 157 4.08 10.30 -21.21
CA PHE A 157 3.06 9.30 -20.83
C PHE A 157 3.64 8.02 -20.19
N ALA A 158 4.79 8.11 -19.53
CA ALA A 158 5.48 7.00 -18.89
C ALA A 158 5.34 6.98 -17.35
N ALA A 159 4.47 7.82 -16.79
CA ALA A 159 4.17 7.78 -15.35
C ALA A 159 3.41 6.49 -14.97
N CYS A 160 3.49 6.12 -13.70
CA CYS A 160 2.85 4.89 -13.19
C CYS A 160 1.36 4.83 -13.59
N GLY A 161 0.96 3.75 -14.25
CA GLY A 161 -0.40 3.51 -14.73
C GLY A 161 -0.69 4.01 -16.16
N MET A 162 0.12 4.90 -16.72
CA MET A 162 -0.12 5.43 -18.08
C MET A 162 0.24 4.45 -19.20
N LEU A 163 1.13 3.50 -18.94
CA LEU A 163 1.57 2.52 -19.95
C LEU A 163 0.58 1.37 -20.17
N ALA A 164 -0.39 1.18 -19.29
CA ALA A 164 -1.35 0.07 -19.36
C ALA A 164 -2.44 0.24 -20.45
N GLY A 165 -2.55 1.41 -21.07
CA GLY A 165 -3.63 1.77 -22.00
C GLY A 165 -3.28 1.77 -23.48
N LYS A 166 -2.06 1.43 -23.88
CA LYS A 166 -1.71 1.33 -25.32
C LYS A 166 -1.74 -0.13 -25.76
N LYS A 167 -2.87 -0.55 -26.29
CA LYS A 167 -2.95 -1.67 -27.25
C LYS A 167 -2.90 -1.10 -28.65
#